data_dcd546ce667b064843a84282595719de
#
_entry.id   dcd546ce667b064843a84282595719de
#
_cell.length_a   1.000
_cell.length_b   1.000
_cell.length_c   1.000
_cell.angle_alpha   90.00
_cell.angle_beta   90.00
_cell.angle_gamma   90.00
#
_symmetry.space_group_name_H-M   'P 1'
#
loop_
_entity.id
_entity.type
_entity.pdbx_description
1 polymer ?
#
loop_
_entity_poly.entity_id
_entity_poly.type
_entity_poly.pdbx_seq_one_letter_code
_entity_poly.pdbx_strand_id
1 'polypeptide(L)'
;TDNYPLREGKGAPYEGGIRVPLIIKWPGKVKPGTTSSLPVTGVDFYPTFVKIANGKPASDLDGKDLFSLLRKKEYNRDLYWHFPAYLQSYKKSGKEWRATPYSSIRSGDWKLIYYYEDKSVELFNLKDDLSEEHDLSRIHSDKRKELYVKLMDWLLKTQAPIPTEL
;
A
#
# COMPACT_ATOMS: atom_id res chain seq x y z
N THR A 1 -3.93 -5.31 -18.23
CA THR A 1 -5.22 -5.18 -17.53
C THR A 1 -5.53 -3.72 -17.37
N ASP A 2 -6.74 -3.35 -17.70
CA ASP A 2 -7.28 -2.05 -17.40
C ASP A 2 -7.88 -2.10 -15.99
N ASN A 3 -7.37 -1.28 -15.07
CA ASN A 3 -7.83 -1.20 -13.69
C ASN A 3 -8.59 0.11 -13.42
N TYR A 4 -9.08 0.76 -14.48
CA TYR A 4 -9.86 2.01 -14.34
C TYR A 4 -10.97 1.86 -13.28
N PRO A 5 -11.16 2.86 -12.39
CA PRO A 5 -10.55 4.20 -12.38
C PRO A 5 -9.18 4.28 -11.69
N LEU A 6 -8.60 3.18 -11.24
CA LEU A 6 -7.30 3.18 -10.57
C LEU A 6 -6.17 3.41 -11.57
N ARG A 7 -5.21 4.24 -11.19
CA ARG A 7 -4.07 4.59 -12.04
C ARG A 7 -3.18 3.39 -12.31
N GLU A 8 -2.83 3.16 -13.58
CA GLU A 8 -1.93 2.12 -14.07
C GLU A 8 -2.38 0.68 -13.72
N GLY A 9 -1.45 -0.25 -13.45
CA GLY A 9 -1.72 -1.66 -13.23
C GLY A 9 -0.55 -2.39 -12.59
N LYS A 10 -0.62 -3.72 -12.59
CA LYS A 10 0.36 -4.59 -11.92
C LYS A 10 1.80 -4.11 -12.13
N GLY A 11 2.50 -3.89 -11.01
CA GLY A 11 3.90 -3.49 -10.95
C GLY A 11 4.12 -2.00 -10.77
N ALA A 12 3.10 -1.15 -10.97
CA ALA A 12 3.21 0.27 -10.69
C ALA A 12 3.02 0.58 -9.20
N PRO A 13 3.56 1.72 -8.71
CA PRO A 13 3.38 2.15 -7.32
C PRO A 13 1.98 2.66 -6.99
N TYR A 14 1.16 2.93 -8.01
CA TYR A 14 -0.18 3.49 -7.88
C TYR A 14 -1.23 2.46 -7.46
N GLU A 15 -2.42 2.93 -7.08
CA GLU A 15 -3.50 2.05 -6.61
C GLU A 15 -3.84 0.93 -7.61
N GLY A 16 -3.78 1.19 -8.92
CA GLY A 16 -4.00 0.15 -9.94
C GLY A 16 -2.94 -0.95 -9.94
N GLY A 17 -1.76 -0.69 -9.37
CA GLY A 17 -0.68 -1.68 -9.24
C GLY A 17 -0.71 -2.48 -7.95
N ILE A 18 -1.24 -1.92 -6.88
CA ILE A 18 -1.16 -2.51 -5.53
C ILE A 18 -2.53 -2.85 -4.92
N ARG A 19 -3.61 -2.21 -5.34
CA ARG A 19 -4.94 -2.45 -4.80
C ARG A 19 -5.68 -3.53 -5.58
N VAL A 20 -6.19 -4.52 -4.85
CA VAL A 20 -7.00 -5.61 -5.38
C VAL A 20 -8.24 -5.83 -4.51
N PRO A 21 -9.38 -6.27 -5.08
CA PRO A 21 -10.55 -6.61 -4.28
C PRO A 21 -10.27 -7.84 -3.40
N LEU A 22 -10.80 -7.81 -2.17
CA LEU A 22 -10.83 -8.95 -1.26
C LEU A 22 -12.27 -9.36 -1.01
N ILE A 23 -12.60 -10.63 -1.26
CA ILE A 23 -13.93 -11.20 -1.03
C ILE A 23 -13.80 -12.31 0.01
N ILE A 24 -14.60 -12.21 1.08
CA ILE A 24 -14.62 -13.20 2.16
C ILE A 24 -16.02 -13.80 2.26
N LYS A 25 -16.10 -15.14 2.22
CA LYS A 25 -17.31 -15.89 2.52
C LYS A 25 -17.06 -16.79 3.73
N TRP A 26 -17.79 -16.52 4.82
CA TRP A 26 -17.73 -17.34 6.02
C TRP A 26 -19.10 -17.40 6.69
N PRO A 27 -19.92 -18.43 6.35
CA PRO A 27 -21.26 -18.59 6.93
C PRO A 27 -21.25 -18.59 8.46
N GLY A 28 -22.18 -17.86 9.07
CA GLY A 28 -22.29 -17.75 10.53
C GLY A 28 -21.25 -16.82 11.19
N LYS A 29 -20.25 -16.30 10.48
CA LYS A 29 -19.22 -15.39 11.00
C LYS A 29 -19.18 -14.04 10.29
N VAL A 30 -19.36 -14.05 8.97
CA VAL A 30 -19.41 -12.83 8.15
C VAL A 30 -20.83 -12.68 7.62
N LYS A 31 -21.45 -11.53 7.92
CA LYS A 31 -22.80 -11.23 7.45
C LYS A 31 -22.80 -11.03 5.93
N PRO A 32 -23.67 -11.71 5.18
CA PRO A 32 -23.81 -11.51 3.74
C PRO A 32 -24.11 -10.04 3.37
N GLY A 33 -23.57 -9.60 2.24
CA GLY A 33 -23.81 -8.26 1.69
C GLY A 33 -23.12 -7.11 2.45
N THR A 34 -22.22 -7.41 3.42
CA THR A 34 -21.42 -6.37 4.07
C THR A 34 -20.22 -5.98 3.25
N THR A 35 -19.86 -4.69 3.28
CA THR A 35 -18.65 -4.14 2.67
C THR A 35 -17.81 -3.41 3.69
N SER A 36 -16.52 -3.27 3.42
CA SER A 36 -15.57 -2.50 4.24
C SER A 36 -14.57 -1.80 3.32
N SER A 37 -14.28 -0.54 3.61
CA SER A 37 -13.22 0.24 2.97
C SER A 37 -11.88 0.18 3.72
N LEU A 38 -11.82 -0.60 4.80
CA LEU A 38 -10.62 -0.74 5.61
C LEU A 38 -9.46 -1.32 4.77
N PRO A 39 -8.30 -0.64 4.68
CA PRO A 39 -7.16 -1.18 3.96
C PRO A 39 -6.59 -2.38 4.70
N VAL A 40 -6.46 -3.48 3.98
CA VAL A 40 -5.88 -4.76 4.43
C VAL A 40 -4.80 -5.19 3.46
N THR A 41 -3.89 -6.05 3.90
CA THR A 41 -2.76 -6.51 3.09
C THR A 41 -2.49 -7.99 3.29
N GLY A 42 -1.72 -8.61 2.39
CA GLY A 42 -1.45 -10.07 2.40
C GLY A 42 -0.86 -10.58 3.71
N VAL A 43 -0.07 -9.78 4.41
CA VAL A 43 0.52 -10.17 5.72
C VAL A 43 -0.53 -10.36 6.82
N ASP A 44 -1.76 -9.85 6.64
CA ASP A 44 -2.87 -10.00 7.59
C ASP A 44 -3.47 -11.41 7.58
N PHE A 45 -3.27 -12.16 6.51
CA PHE A 45 -3.85 -13.52 6.41
C PHE A 45 -3.23 -14.48 7.41
N TYR A 46 -1.92 -14.43 7.63
CA TYR A 46 -1.26 -15.35 8.57
C TYR A 46 -1.85 -15.26 9.99
N PRO A 47 -1.83 -14.12 10.69
CA PRO A 47 -2.42 -14.02 12.03
C PRO A 47 -3.92 -14.31 12.03
N THR A 48 -4.64 -14.03 10.93
CA THR A 48 -6.05 -14.34 10.79
C THR A 48 -6.28 -15.85 10.78
N PHE A 49 -5.57 -16.59 9.93
CA PHE A 49 -5.74 -18.04 9.83
C PHE A 49 -5.28 -18.78 11.09
N VAL A 50 -4.19 -18.34 11.74
CA VAL A 50 -3.78 -18.89 13.02
C VAL A 50 -4.88 -18.76 14.07
N LYS A 51 -5.55 -17.59 14.15
CA LYS A 51 -6.67 -17.39 15.07
C LYS A 51 -7.92 -18.19 14.70
N ILE A 52 -8.22 -18.34 13.42
CA ILE A 52 -9.32 -19.21 12.96
C ILE A 52 -9.11 -20.64 13.41
N ALA A 53 -7.85 -21.11 13.38
CA ALA A 53 -7.45 -22.43 13.87
C ALA A 53 -7.31 -22.53 15.41
N ASN A 54 -7.79 -21.52 16.16
CA ASN A 54 -7.66 -21.41 17.62
C ASN A 54 -6.20 -21.37 18.11
N GLY A 55 -5.26 -21.02 17.26
CA GLY A 55 -3.86 -20.80 17.59
C GLY A 55 -3.58 -19.39 18.14
N LYS A 56 -2.38 -19.20 18.66
CA LYS A 56 -1.85 -17.90 19.09
C LYS A 56 -0.77 -17.47 18.10
N PRO A 57 -1.01 -16.42 17.28
CA PRO A 57 0.03 -15.89 16.40
C PRO A 57 1.17 -15.26 17.21
N ALA A 58 2.36 -15.19 16.64
CA ALA A 58 3.50 -14.49 17.22
C ALA A 58 3.15 -13.02 17.51
N SER A 59 3.85 -12.41 18.47
CA SER A 59 3.57 -11.05 18.95
C SER A 59 4.15 -9.96 18.04
N ASP A 60 5.19 -10.28 17.28
CA ASP A 60 6.03 -9.37 16.49
C ASP A 60 5.68 -9.33 14.99
N LEU A 61 4.42 -9.61 14.66
CA LEU A 61 3.94 -9.62 13.28
C LEU A 61 3.51 -8.22 12.80
N ASP A 62 3.88 -7.87 11.58
CA ASP A 62 3.35 -6.71 10.88
C ASP A 62 1.86 -6.85 10.59
N GLY A 63 1.44 -8.06 10.24
CA GLY A 63 0.05 -8.41 9.96
C GLY A 63 -0.86 -8.36 11.18
N LYS A 64 -2.12 -8.05 10.94
CA LYS A 64 -3.17 -7.99 11.97
C LYS A 64 -4.32 -8.92 11.59
N ASP A 65 -4.97 -9.53 12.57
CA ASP A 65 -6.15 -10.35 12.35
C ASP A 65 -7.28 -9.53 11.71
N LEU A 66 -7.71 -9.94 10.51
CA LEU A 66 -8.73 -9.25 9.71
C LEU A 66 -10.05 -9.07 10.46
N PHE A 67 -10.50 -10.08 11.21
CA PHE A 67 -11.77 -9.98 11.93
C PHE A 67 -11.69 -9.04 13.14
N SER A 68 -10.51 -8.91 13.74
CA SER A 68 -10.27 -7.89 14.75
C SER A 68 -10.26 -6.48 14.14
N LEU A 69 -9.70 -6.33 12.94
CA LEU A 69 -9.70 -5.06 12.20
C LEU A 69 -11.12 -4.65 11.81
N LEU A 70 -11.90 -5.56 11.22
CA LEU A 70 -13.26 -5.28 10.75
C LEU A 70 -14.25 -4.92 11.87
N ARG A 71 -13.94 -5.28 13.12
CA ARG A 71 -14.75 -4.87 14.30
C ARG A 71 -14.45 -3.46 14.78
N LYS A 72 -13.33 -2.86 14.36
CA LYS A 72 -12.97 -1.48 14.73
C LYS A 72 -13.65 -0.49 13.79
N LYS A 73 -14.29 0.54 14.34
CA LYS A 73 -14.92 1.61 13.55
C LYS A 73 -13.88 2.49 12.84
N GLU A 74 -12.74 2.68 13.50
CA GLU A 74 -11.61 3.45 12.97
C GLU A 74 -10.34 2.65 13.23
N TYR A 75 -9.50 2.54 12.23
CA TYR A 75 -8.22 1.89 12.35
C TYR A 75 -7.19 2.57 11.45
N ASN A 76 -6.36 3.37 12.10
CA ASN A 76 -5.23 4.01 11.43
C ASN A 76 -4.01 3.11 11.59
N ARG A 77 -3.53 2.56 10.48
CA ARG A 77 -2.21 1.97 10.40
C ARG A 77 -1.55 2.44 9.12
N ASP A 78 -0.24 2.53 9.19
CA ASP A 78 0.56 2.81 8.02
C ASP A 78 0.81 1.50 7.26
N LEU A 79 0.66 1.52 5.94
CA LEU A 79 1.03 0.44 5.04
C LEU A 79 2.21 0.90 4.19
N TYR A 80 3.18 0.00 4.00
CA TYR A 80 4.42 0.32 3.31
C TYR A 80 4.67 -0.63 2.16
N TRP A 81 5.25 -0.11 1.08
CA TRP A 81 5.76 -0.87 -0.05
C TRP A 81 7.16 -0.41 -0.37
N HIS A 82 8.03 -1.35 -0.68
CA HIS A 82 9.40 -1.08 -1.08
C HIS A 82 9.74 -1.95 -2.28
N PHE A 83 10.13 -1.32 -3.37
CA PHE A 83 10.50 -1.97 -4.62
C PHE A 83 11.80 -1.36 -5.14
N PRO A 84 12.98 -1.87 -4.68
CA PRO A 84 14.30 -1.30 -5.01
C PRO A 84 14.85 -1.81 -6.35
N ALA A 85 14.00 -1.99 -7.35
CA ALA A 85 14.37 -2.57 -8.63
C ALA A 85 13.63 -1.94 -9.80
N TYR A 86 14.11 -2.20 -11.01
CA TYR A 86 13.43 -1.85 -12.24
C TYR A 86 12.51 -2.99 -12.69
N LEU A 87 11.30 -2.66 -13.06
CA LEU A 87 10.39 -3.59 -13.70
C LEU A 87 10.22 -3.24 -15.16
N GLN A 88 10.67 -4.13 -16.04
CA GLN A 88 10.60 -3.94 -17.48
C GLN A 88 9.14 -3.77 -17.95
N SER A 89 8.95 -2.84 -18.86
CA SER A 89 7.65 -2.60 -19.46
C SER A 89 7.34 -3.65 -20.54
N TYR A 90 6.07 -3.73 -20.93
CA TYR A 90 5.68 -4.55 -22.08
C TYR A 90 6.16 -3.90 -23.38
N LYS A 91 6.66 -4.69 -24.33
CA LYS A 91 7.19 -4.24 -25.63
C LYS A 91 6.32 -3.25 -26.41
N LYS A 92 5.00 -3.22 -26.15
CA LYS A 92 4.04 -2.36 -26.84
C LYS A 92 3.68 -1.06 -26.09
N SER A 93 4.24 -0.82 -24.90
CA SER A 93 3.83 0.32 -24.07
C SER A 93 4.49 1.65 -24.45
N GLY A 94 5.56 1.62 -25.24
CA GLY A 94 6.37 2.80 -25.52
C GLY A 94 7.22 3.32 -24.35
N LYS A 95 7.10 2.70 -23.18
CA LYS A 95 7.91 2.99 -21.99
C LYS A 95 8.98 1.93 -21.82
N GLU A 96 10.18 2.30 -21.42
CA GLU A 96 11.26 1.37 -21.11
C GLU A 96 10.94 0.59 -19.83
N TRP A 97 10.54 1.29 -18.78
CA TRP A 97 10.23 0.72 -17.47
C TRP A 97 8.75 0.88 -17.14
N ARG A 98 8.16 -0.14 -16.50
CA ARG A 98 6.84 -0.08 -15.89
C ARG A 98 6.91 0.55 -14.51
N ALA A 99 7.95 0.22 -13.77
CA ALA A 99 8.30 0.86 -12.51
C ALA A 99 9.80 1.01 -12.42
N THR A 100 10.24 2.14 -11.91
CA THR A 100 11.59 2.41 -11.45
C THR A 100 11.65 2.17 -9.94
N PRO A 101 12.83 2.12 -9.32
CA PRO A 101 12.93 1.90 -7.88
C PRO A 101 12.14 2.93 -7.08
N TYR A 102 11.24 2.47 -6.20
CA TYR A 102 10.41 3.34 -5.36
C TYR A 102 10.16 2.74 -3.98
N SER A 103 9.76 3.61 -3.06
CA SER A 103 9.11 3.24 -1.81
C SER A 103 7.86 4.06 -1.63
N SER A 104 6.85 3.50 -0.96
CA SER A 104 5.63 4.22 -0.70
C SER A 104 5.05 3.91 0.68
N ILE A 105 4.30 4.88 1.20
CA ILE A 105 3.53 4.76 2.44
C ILE A 105 2.09 5.18 2.18
N ARG A 106 1.15 4.41 2.71
CA ARG A 106 -0.24 4.82 2.88
C ARG A 106 -0.55 4.98 4.36
N SER A 107 -1.00 6.16 4.76
CA SER A 107 -1.38 6.50 6.12
C SER A 107 -2.80 7.10 6.10
N GLY A 108 -3.79 6.30 6.49
CA GLY A 108 -5.19 6.66 6.32
C GLY A 108 -5.57 6.88 4.86
N ASP A 109 -6.04 8.08 4.54
CA ASP A 109 -6.41 8.48 3.18
C ASP A 109 -5.24 9.02 2.35
N TRP A 110 -4.10 9.28 2.98
CA TRP A 110 -2.94 9.83 2.31
C TRP A 110 -1.97 8.77 1.83
N LYS A 111 -1.41 8.98 0.64
CA LYS A 111 -0.36 8.13 0.08
C LYS A 111 0.78 8.99 -0.44
N LEU A 112 2.00 8.60 -0.08
CA LEU A 112 3.22 9.20 -0.56
C LEU A 112 4.05 8.15 -1.29
N ILE A 113 4.59 8.51 -2.46
CA ILE A 113 5.51 7.70 -3.25
C ILE A 113 6.84 8.46 -3.33
N TYR A 114 7.94 7.79 -3.02
CA TYR A 114 9.30 8.30 -3.16
C TYR A 114 10.03 7.52 -4.25
N TYR A 115 10.57 8.20 -5.24
CA TYR A 115 11.36 7.61 -6.31
C TYR A 115 12.85 7.80 -6.04
N TYR A 116 13.63 6.74 -6.24
CA TYR A 116 15.06 6.77 -5.92
C TYR A 116 15.91 7.44 -7.01
N GLU A 117 15.50 7.38 -8.28
CA GLU A 117 16.28 7.91 -9.41
C GLU A 117 16.52 9.42 -9.29
N ASP A 118 15.47 10.17 -9.13
CA ASP A 118 15.50 11.64 -9.11
C ASP A 118 15.17 12.24 -7.73
N LYS A 119 14.96 11.37 -6.73
CA LYS A 119 14.56 11.74 -5.36
C LYS A 119 13.25 12.51 -5.32
N SER A 120 12.43 12.39 -6.34
CA SER A 120 11.12 13.02 -6.38
C SER A 120 10.13 12.34 -5.43
N VAL A 121 9.08 13.09 -5.10
CA VAL A 121 8.01 12.66 -4.21
C VAL A 121 6.68 13.05 -4.82
N GLU A 122 5.75 12.11 -4.87
CA GLU A 122 4.34 12.36 -5.17
C GLU A 122 3.50 12.14 -3.90
N LEU A 123 2.43 12.95 -3.74
CA LEU A 123 1.52 12.88 -2.60
C LEU A 123 0.07 12.93 -3.09
N PHE A 124 -0.74 11.98 -2.64
CA PHE A 124 -2.15 11.87 -3.03
C PHE A 124 -3.07 11.76 -1.82
N ASN A 125 -4.29 12.30 -1.94
CA ASN A 125 -5.39 12.03 -1.02
C ASN A 125 -6.36 11.04 -1.69
N LEU A 126 -6.26 9.77 -1.35
CA LEU A 126 -7.03 8.69 -1.98
C LEU A 126 -8.54 8.73 -1.68
N LYS A 127 -8.98 9.55 -0.72
CA LYS A 127 -10.40 9.76 -0.46
C LYS A 127 -11.05 10.62 -1.55
N ASP A 128 -10.33 11.64 -2.00
CA ASP A 128 -10.83 12.63 -2.94
C ASP A 128 -10.33 12.38 -4.37
N ASP A 129 -9.18 11.67 -4.49
CA ASP A 129 -8.49 11.38 -5.75
C ASP A 129 -7.98 9.93 -5.76
N LEU A 130 -8.91 8.98 -5.95
CA LEU A 130 -8.58 7.56 -5.98
C LEU A 130 -7.76 7.16 -7.22
N SER A 131 -7.88 7.94 -8.28
CA SER A 131 -7.13 7.77 -9.53
C SER A 131 -5.73 8.37 -9.51
N GLU A 132 -5.34 9.04 -8.43
CA GLU A 132 -3.99 9.60 -8.25
C GLU A 132 -3.57 10.54 -9.41
N GLU A 133 -4.51 11.40 -9.84
CA GLU A 133 -4.31 12.33 -10.97
C GLU A 133 -3.67 13.65 -10.51
N HIS A 134 -3.85 14.02 -9.24
CA HIS A 134 -3.45 15.32 -8.72
C HIS A 134 -2.35 15.17 -7.65
N ASP A 135 -1.11 15.41 -8.04
CA ASP A 135 0.00 15.45 -7.08
C ASP A 135 -0.09 16.67 -6.16
N LEU A 136 -0.28 16.43 -4.88
CA LEU A 136 -0.41 17.42 -3.82
C LEU A 136 0.91 17.70 -3.10
N SER A 137 2.04 17.13 -3.53
CA SER A 137 3.33 17.21 -2.83
C SER A 137 3.85 18.64 -2.65
N ARG A 138 3.50 19.55 -3.58
CA ARG A 138 3.88 20.96 -3.52
C ARG A 138 2.93 21.80 -2.67
N ILE A 139 1.67 21.38 -2.55
CA ILE A 139 0.60 22.15 -1.88
C ILE A 139 0.53 21.76 -0.40
N HIS A 140 0.68 20.49 -0.07
CA HIS A 140 0.60 19.95 1.30
C HIS A 140 1.98 19.57 1.84
N SER A 141 2.88 20.57 1.96
CA SER A 141 4.28 20.38 2.38
C SER A 141 4.42 19.68 3.74
N ASP A 142 3.57 20.01 4.72
CA ASP A 142 3.63 19.43 6.05
C ASP A 142 3.23 17.97 6.05
N LYS A 143 2.17 17.60 5.32
CA LYS A 143 1.75 16.22 5.15
C LYS A 143 2.80 15.40 4.40
N ARG A 144 3.39 15.97 3.34
CA ARG A 144 4.52 15.36 2.63
C ARG A 144 5.68 15.07 3.57
N LYS A 145 6.08 16.06 4.39
CA LYS A 145 7.18 15.91 5.35
C LYS A 145 6.87 14.83 6.40
N GLU A 146 5.65 14.83 6.95
CA GLU A 146 5.20 13.83 7.92
C GLU A 146 5.35 12.40 7.35
N LEU A 147 4.79 12.16 6.17
CA LEU A 147 4.79 10.83 5.57
C LEU A 147 6.19 10.41 5.09
N TYR A 148 6.98 11.36 4.59
CA TYR A 148 8.35 11.10 4.20
C TYR A 148 9.19 10.64 5.40
N VAL A 149 9.10 11.32 6.53
CA VAL A 149 9.81 10.91 7.76
C VAL A 149 9.37 9.52 8.21
N LYS A 150 8.07 9.24 8.25
CA LYS A 150 7.57 7.91 8.58
C LYS A 150 8.10 6.81 7.64
N LEU A 151 8.15 7.10 6.33
CA LEU A 151 8.67 6.16 5.35
C LEU A 151 10.16 5.89 5.54
N MET A 152 10.97 6.95 5.74
CA MET A 152 12.42 6.81 5.98
C MET A 152 12.71 6.05 7.29
N ASP A 153 11.97 6.34 8.36
CA ASP A 153 12.07 5.63 9.63
C ASP A 153 11.75 4.14 9.49
N TRP A 154 10.72 3.81 8.71
CA TRP A 154 10.36 2.42 8.45
C TRP A 154 11.44 1.70 7.64
N LEU A 155 11.97 2.30 6.57
CA LEU A 155 13.06 1.75 5.77
C LEU A 155 14.30 1.48 6.63
N LEU A 156 14.65 2.41 7.51
CA LEU A 156 15.77 2.26 8.44
C LEU A 156 15.53 1.10 9.44
N LYS A 157 14.38 1.06 10.07
CA LYS A 157 14.02 0.03 11.06
C LYS A 157 13.99 -1.38 10.47
N THR A 158 13.54 -1.50 9.23
CA THR A 158 13.49 -2.78 8.52
C THR A 158 14.79 -3.14 7.82
N GLN A 159 15.80 -2.26 7.85
CA GLN A 159 17.06 -2.41 7.13
C GLN A 159 16.80 -2.70 5.62
N ALA A 160 15.83 -2.00 5.06
CA ALA A 160 15.44 -2.19 3.67
C ALA A 160 16.63 -1.89 2.73
N PRO A 161 16.90 -2.74 1.72
CA PRO A 161 18.01 -2.52 0.78
C PRO A 161 17.75 -1.29 -0.08
N ILE A 162 18.50 -0.23 0.15
CA ILE A 162 18.38 1.02 -0.62
C ILE A 162 19.23 0.92 -1.88
N PRO A 163 18.68 1.26 -3.08
CA PRO A 163 19.47 1.34 -4.31
C PRO A 163 20.64 2.32 -4.16
N THR A 164 21.85 1.88 -4.48
CA THR A 164 23.09 2.68 -4.31
C THR A 164 23.58 3.31 -5.60
N GLU A 165 23.25 2.70 -6.75
CA GLU A 165 23.58 3.19 -8.09
C GLU A 165 22.35 3.01 -8.97
N LEU A 166 21.94 4.07 -9.67
CA LEU A 166 20.75 4.12 -10.52
C LEU A 166 21.11 4.71 -11.87
#